data_5d36970a5306d0302ab602c41ab5663f
#
_entry.id   5d36970a5306d0302ab602c41ab5663f
#
_cell.length_a   1.000
_cell.length_b   1.000
_cell.length_c   1.000
_cell.angle_alpha   90.00
_cell.angle_beta   90.00
_cell.angle_gamma   90.00
#
_symmetry.space_group_name_H-M   'P 1'
#
loop_
_entity.id
_entity.type
_entity.pdbx_description
1 polymer ?
#
loop_
_entity_poly.entity_id
_entity_poly.type
_entity_poly.pdbx_seq_one_letter_code
_entity_poly.pdbx_strand_id
1 'polypeptide(L)'
;MTDAMLEKLWNINLANTEILDVSHEEDEFWDITDVPAFTRVHWKNSFGADSVILSEIWIPDDWNGRFVVCGSGGMAGALSRPLLAVYARQGYAVAHTNMGTGNGRPRGIGNPDVWNDFGWRSTHMMAVVGKALIAECCGKAPDYSYFLGASTGGNQAMQMVQRFPDDYDGVLAGVPAHNRA
;
A
#
# COMPACT_ATOMS: atom_id res chain seq x y z
N MET A 1 -0.14 18.16 -11.62
CA MET A 1 0.37 16.92 -12.29
C MET A 1 0.27 17.06 -13.80
N THR A 2 1.16 16.44 -14.63
CA THR A 2 1.11 16.49 -16.10
C THR A 2 0.66 15.13 -16.67
N ASP A 3 -0.03 15.14 -17.83
CA ASP A 3 -0.45 13.91 -18.53
C ASP A 3 0.72 12.97 -18.83
N ALA A 4 1.89 13.55 -19.18
CA ALA A 4 3.10 12.78 -19.43
C ALA A 4 3.61 12.02 -18.18
N MET A 5 3.39 12.55 -16.98
CA MET A 5 3.75 11.88 -15.73
C MET A 5 2.77 10.75 -15.42
N LEU A 6 1.47 10.96 -15.63
CA LEU A 6 0.45 9.91 -15.46
C LEU A 6 0.71 8.75 -16.44
N GLU A 7 1.08 9.06 -17.68
CA GLU A 7 1.46 8.05 -18.68
C GLU A 7 2.70 7.25 -18.27
N LYS A 8 3.71 7.88 -17.67
CA LYS A 8 4.89 7.17 -17.14
C LYS A 8 4.54 6.22 -16.01
N LEU A 9 3.70 6.66 -15.07
CA LEU A 9 3.23 5.80 -13.97
C LEU A 9 2.39 4.64 -14.49
N TRP A 10 1.55 4.87 -15.50
CA TRP A 10 0.75 3.82 -16.15
C TRP A 10 1.63 2.75 -16.80
N ASN A 11 2.72 3.17 -17.45
CA ASN A 11 3.62 2.28 -18.20
C ASN A 11 4.82 1.77 -17.38
N ILE A 12 4.85 2.02 -16.06
CA ILE A 12 5.94 1.55 -15.20
C ILE A 12 6.02 0.02 -15.22
N ASN A 13 7.21 -0.52 -15.47
CA ASN A 13 7.42 -1.96 -15.52
C ASN A 13 8.05 -2.46 -14.23
N LEU A 14 7.24 -3.05 -13.36
CA LEU A 14 7.67 -3.63 -12.09
C LEU A 14 7.31 -5.12 -12.04
N ALA A 15 8.20 -5.94 -11.49
CA ALA A 15 8.00 -7.38 -11.41
C ALA A 15 6.71 -7.75 -10.65
N ASN A 16 5.95 -8.68 -11.19
CA ASN A 16 4.68 -9.17 -10.62
C ASN A 16 3.63 -8.08 -10.35
N THR A 17 3.71 -6.95 -11.09
CA THR A 17 2.87 -5.77 -10.86
C THR A 17 2.14 -5.40 -12.14
N GLU A 18 0.84 -5.15 -12.03
CA GLU A 18 -0.02 -4.61 -13.07
C GLU A 18 -0.66 -3.32 -12.56
N ILE A 19 -0.44 -2.21 -13.24
CA ILE A 19 -1.13 -0.96 -12.94
C ILE A 19 -2.56 -1.07 -13.45
N LEU A 20 -3.52 -0.82 -12.57
CA LEU A 20 -4.95 -0.93 -12.86
C LEU A 20 -5.59 0.42 -13.11
N ASP A 21 -5.09 1.46 -12.46
CA ASP A 21 -5.59 2.82 -12.60
C ASP A 21 -4.56 3.85 -12.14
N VAL A 22 -4.48 4.96 -12.85
CA VAL A 22 -3.68 6.14 -12.50
C VAL A 22 -4.51 7.37 -12.74
N SER A 23 -4.65 8.22 -11.73
CA SER A 23 -5.40 9.48 -11.82
C SER A 23 -4.75 10.58 -10.98
N HIS A 24 -5.10 11.81 -11.29
CA HIS A 24 -4.83 12.96 -10.43
C HIS A 24 -6.15 13.51 -9.92
N GLU A 25 -6.28 13.59 -8.61
CA GLU A 25 -7.51 13.97 -7.92
C GLU A 25 -7.32 15.31 -7.22
N GLU A 26 -8.37 16.12 -7.21
CA GLU A 26 -8.39 17.45 -6.58
C GLU A 26 -9.63 17.57 -5.70
N ASP A 27 -9.47 18.18 -4.52
CA ASP A 27 -10.51 18.56 -3.56
C ASP A 27 -11.32 17.42 -2.95
N GLU A 28 -11.77 16.45 -3.72
CA GLU A 28 -12.55 15.30 -3.24
C GLU A 28 -12.22 14.03 -4.04
N PHE A 29 -12.35 12.88 -3.39
CA PHE A 29 -12.25 11.59 -4.04
C PHE A 29 -13.27 10.63 -3.41
N TRP A 30 -14.23 10.15 -4.20
CA TRP A 30 -15.40 9.41 -3.76
C TRP A 30 -16.26 10.27 -2.80
N ASP A 31 -16.43 9.80 -1.55
CA ASP A 31 -17.13 10.48 -0.46
C ASP A 31 -16.18 11.15 0.55
N ILE A 32 -14.89 11.27 0.19
CA ILE A 32 -13.84 11.86 1.01
C ILE A 32 -13.57 13.27 0.51
N THR A 33 -13.89 14.25 1.32
CA THR A 33 -13.66 15.67 1.06
C THR A 33 -12.46 16.20 1.85
N ASP A 34 -12.01 17.41 1.52
CA ASP A 34 -10.93 18.08 2.25
C ASP A 34 -9.62 17.28 2.22
N VAL A 35 -9.29 16.73 1.06
CA VAL A 35 -8.00 16.12 0.75
C VAL A 35 -7.17 17.08 -0.11
N PRO A 36 -5.83 17.15 0.07
CA PRO A 36 -5.00 17.90 -0.86
C PRO A 36 -5.09 17.26 -2.26
N ALA A 37 -4.73 18.00 -3.30
CA ALA A 37 -4.53 17.41 -4.61
C ALA A 37 -3.46 16.31 -4.54
N PHE A 38 -3.70 15.17 -5.16
CA PHE A 38 -2.81 14.01 -5.11
C PHE A 38 -2.85 13.18 -6.39
N THR A 39 -1.74 12.49 -6.65
CA THR A 39 -1.68 11.43 -7.66
C THR A 39 -2.06 10.11 -7.00
N ARG A 40 -3.04 9.44 -7.57
CA ARG A 40 -3.50 8.11 -7.16
C ARG A 40 -2.97 7.06 -8.12
N VAL A 41 -2.42 5.97 -7.58
CA VAL A 41 -2.11 4.76 -8.36
C VAL A 41 -2.74 3.55 -7.67
N HIS A 42 -3.52 2.78 -8.43
CA HIS A 42 -4.10 1.51 -8.01
C HIS A 42 -3.43 0.39 -8.80
N TRP A 43 -2.93 -0.63 -8.12
CA TRP A 43 -2.22 -1.72 -8.76
C TRP A 43 -2.58 -3.08 -8.17
N LYS A 44 -2.23 -4.12 -8.93
CA LYS A 44 -2.34 -5.52 -8.53
C LYS A 44 -0.95 -6.16 -8.55
N ASN A 45 -0.64 -6.93 -7.51
CA ASN A 45 0.47 -7.88 -7.53
C ASN A 45 -0.07 -9.32 -7.63
N SER A 46 0.63 -10.17 -8.40
CA SER A 46 0.30 -11.58 -8.57
C SER A 46 1.55 -12.45 -8.61
N PHE A 47 1.54 -13.55 -7.85
CA PHE A 47 2.67 -14.49 -7.70
C PHE A 47 2.28 -15.93 -8.03
N GLY A 48 1.07 -16.14 -8.50
CA GLY A 48 0.49 -17.42 -8.85
C GLY A 48 -0.98 -17.22 -9.21
N ALA A 49 -1.66 -18.28 -9.61
CA ALA A 49 -3.03 -18.22 -10.10
C ALA A 49 -4.02 -17.64 -9.05
N ASP A 50 -3.76 -17.91 -7.78
CA ASP A 50 -4.63 -17.50 -6.66
C ASP A 50 -4.11 -16.26 -5.92
N SER A 51 -2.93 -15.74 -6.27
CA SER A 51 -2.37 -14.53 -5.69
C SER A 51 -2.95 -13.29 -6.37
N VAL A 52 -3.73 -12.50 -5.64
CA VAL A 52 -4.26 -11.21 -6.12
C VAL A 52 -4.24 -10.20 -4.97
N ILE A 53 -3.16 -9.48 -4.90
CA ILE A 53 -2.98 -8.39 -3.95
C ILE A 53 -3.39 -7.09 -4.63
N LEU A 54 -4.41 -6.43 -4.12
CA LEU A 54 -4.81 -5.09 -4.56
C LEU A 54 -4.25 -4.06 -3.59
N SER A 55 -3.61 -3.03 -4.13
CA SER A 55 -3.02 -1.95 -3.34
C SER A 55 -3.24 -0.60 -4.00
N GLU A 56 -3.27 0.44 -3.20
CA GLU A 56 -3.47 1.82 -3.67
C GLU A 56 -2.51 2.75 -2.92
N ILE A 57 -1.92 3.71 -3.63
CA ILE A 57 -1.10 4.78 -3.07
C ILE A 57 -1.68 6.14 -3.46
N TRP A 58 -1.64 7.09 -2.54
CA TRP A 58 -1.90 8.50 -2.76
C TRP A 58 -0.61 9.29 -2.51
N ILE A 59 -0.20 10.09 -3.49
CA ILE A 59 1.00 10.93 -3.45
C ILE A 59 0.55 12.40 -3.55
N PRO A 60 0.47 13.15 -2.43
CA PRO A 60 0.09 14.56 -2.46
C PRO A 60 1.02 15.40 -3.32
N ASP A 61 0.48 16.45 -3.96
CA ASP A 61 1.28 17.39 -4.77
C ASP A 61 2.33 18.11 -3.92
N ASP A 62 1.98 18.46 -2.67
CA ASP A 62 2.91 19.03 -1.66
C ASP A 62 3.52 17.94 -0.76
N TRP A 63 3.93 16.82 -1.37
CA TRP A 63 4.55 15.72 -0.67
C TRP A 63 5.74 16.15 0.20
N ASN A 64 5.72 15.75 1.48
CA ASN A 64 6.69 16.12 2.51
C ASN A 64 8.01 15.30 2.52
N GLY A 65 8.25 14.47 1.50
CA GLY A 65 9.41 13.60 1.41
C GLY A 65 9.29 12.27 2.15
N ARG A 66 8.16 11.98 2.81
CA ARG A 66 7.97 10.79 3.62
C ARG A 66 6.90 9.87 3.06
N PHE A 67 7.11 8.55 3.25
CA PHE A 67 6.19 7.51 2.84
C PHE A 67 5.63 6.76 4.05
N VAL A 68 4.33 6.59 4.12
CA VAL A 68 3.64 5.81 5.16
C VAL A 68 2.89 4.66 4.53
N VAL A 69 3.11 3.46 5.04
CA VAL A 69 2.31 2.28 4.73
C VAL A 69 1.42 1.96 5.92
N CYS A 70 0.12 1.88 5.67
CA CYS A 70 -0.87 1.61 6.69
C CYS A 70 -1.23 0.12 6.72
N GLY A 71 -1.17 -0.46 7.91
CA GLY A 71 -1.59 -1.83 8.15
C GLY A 71 -3.11 -2.01 8.12
N SER A 72 -3.54 -3.21 7.77
CA SER A 72 -4.94 -3.58 7.67
C SER A 72 -5.49 -4.13 8.99
N GLY A 73 -6.81 -4.15 9.12
CA GLY A 73 -7.51 -4.74 10.28
C GLY A 73 -8.18 -6.08 9.98
N GLY A 74 -8.41 -6.90 10.99
CA GLY A 74 -9.17 -8.16 10.87
C GLY A 74 -8.57 -9.12 9.85
N MET A 75 -9.40 -9.57 8.92
CA MET A 75 -8.98 -10.41 7.78
C MET A 75 -8.67 -9.58 6.52
N ALA A 76 -8.53 -8.28 6.65
CA ALA A 76 -8.36 -7.34 5.55
C ALA A 76 -9.51 -7.42 4.50
N GLY A 77 -9.20 -7.47 3.23
CA GLY A 77 -10.15 -7.74 2.15
C GLY A 77 -10.61 -6.50 1.37
N ALA A 78 -10.36 -5.31 1.88
CA ALA A 78 -10.70 -4.04 1.22
C ALA A 78 -9.60 -2.99 1.42
N LEU A 79 -9.56 -2.02 0.52
CA LEU A 79 -8.74 -0.83 0.67
C LEU A 79 -9.46 0.17 1.59
N SER A 80 -8.70 0.79 2.51
CA SER A 80 -9.22 1.82 3.42
C SER A 80 -8.83 3.21 2.95
N ARG A 81 -9.61 3.80 2.06
CA ARG A 81 -9.38 5.17 1.56
C ARG A 81 -9.49 6.25 2.64
N PRO A 82 -10.42 6.16 3.62
CA PRO A 82 -10.41 7.11 4.74
C PRO A 82 -9.08 7.13 5.49
N LEU A 83 -8.39 5.98 5.62
CA LEU A 83 -7.08 5.91 6.24
C LEU A 83 -5.99 6.55 5.37
N LEU A 84 -6.05 6.38 4.05
CA LEU A 84 -5.15 7.08 3.12
C LEU A 84 -5.31 8.61 3.25
N ALA A 85 -6.55 9.11 3.31
CA ALA A 85 -6.83 10.53 3.46
C ALA A 85 -6.23 11.15 4.73
N VAL A 86 -6.21 10.41 5.86
CA VAL A 86 -5.64 10.89 7.13
C VAL A 86 -4.17 11.28 6.97
N TYR A 87 -3.38 10.49 6.25
CA TYR A 87 -1.95 10.75 6.06
C TYR A 87 -1.67 11.65 4.86
N ALA A 88 -2.48 11.57 3.81
CA ALA A 88 -2.37 12.47 2.67
C ALA A 88 -2.58 13.94 3.08
N ARG A 89 -3.53 14.23 4.00
CA ARG A 89 -3.75 15.57 4.58
C ARG A 89 -2.53 16.10 5.36
N GLN A 90 -1.62 15.23 5.76
CA GLN A 90 -0.38 15.59 6.46
C GLN A 90 0.83 15.65 5.50
N GLY A 91 0.59 15.56 4.20
CA GLY A 91 1.60 15.59 3.15
C GLY A 91 2.39 14.29 2.96
N TYR A 92 2.01 13.18 3.60
CA TYR A 92 2.66 11.90 3.37
C TYR A 92 2.18 11.25 2.06
N ALA A 93 3.09 10.69 1.28
CA ALA A 93 2.73 9.64 0.36
C ALA A 93 2.28 8.44 1.21
N VAL A 94 1.13 7.83 0.88
CA VAL A 94 0.52 6.82 1.75
C VAL A 94 -0.05 5.66 0.94
N ALA A 95 0.19 4.42 1.40
CA ALA A 95 -0.32 3.22 0.75
C ALA A 95 -1.08 2.30 1.71
N HIS A 96 -2.02 1.54 1.14
CA HIS A 96 -2.80 0.50 1.81
C HIS A 96 -3.07 -0.67 0.87
N THR A 97 -3.33 -1.87 1.44
CA THR A 97 -3.58 -3.10 0.68
C THR A 97 -4.76 -3.90 1.22
N ASN A 98 -5.39 -4.70 0.35
CA ASN A 98 -6.38 -5.72 0.73
C ASN A 98 -5.75 -7.00 1.30
N MET A 99 -4.40 -7.09 1.36
CA MET A 99 -3.64 -8.26 1.80
C MET A 99 -3.91 -9.55 1.00
N GLY A 100 -4.34 -9.45 -0.25
CA GLY A 100 -4.67 -10.62 -1.08
C GLY A 100 -5.94 -11.35 -0.67
N THR A 101 -6.74 -10.77 0.23
CA THR A 101 -8.01 -11.34 0.71
C THR A 101 -9.21 -10.53 0.23
N GLY A 102 -10.42 -11.03 0.38
CA GLY A 102 -11.65 -10.36 -0.07
C GLY A 102 -12.16 -10.81 -1.45
N ASN A 103 -13.20 -10.13 -1.95
CA ASN A 103 -13.83 -10.39 -3.25
C ASN A 103 -14.31 -11.85 -3.46
N GLY A 104 -14.87 -12.47 -2.39
CA GLY A 104 -15.40 -13.83 -2.45
C GLY A 104 -14.33 -14.93 -2.55
N ARG A 105 -13.06 -14.57 -2.41
CA ARG A 105 -11.97 -15.55 -2.43
C ARG A 105 -11.96 -16.43 -1.20
N PRO A 106 -11.56 -17.71 -1.33
CA PRO A 106 -11.34 -18.58 -0.18
C PRO A 106 -10.41 -17.90 0.82
N ARG A 107 -10.70 -18.04 2.12
CA ARG A 107 -9.89 -17.45 3.20
C ARG A 107 -8.56 -18.19 3.43
N GLY A 108 -7.89 -18.60 2.36
CA GLY A 108 -6.58 -19.22 2.42
C GLY A 108 -6.54 -20.70 2.81
N ILE A 109 -7.61 -21.29 3.29
CA ILE A 109 -7.63 -22.73 3.66
C ILE A 109 -7.27 -23.57 2.43
N GLY A 110 -6.15 -24.30 2.52
CA GLY A 110 -5.62 -25.07 1.40
C GLY A 110 -4.97 -24.27 0.28
N ASN A 111 -4.80 -22.95 0.44
CA ASN A 111 -4.20 -22.08 -0.57
C ASN A 111 -2.96 -21.35 -0.04
N PRO A 112 -1.75 -21.86 -0.32
CA PRO A 112 -0.49 -21.24 0.12
C PRO A 112 -0.27 -19.82 -0.40
N ASP A 113 -0.73 -19.48 -1.60
CA ASP A 113 -0.54 -18.15 -2.16
C ASP A 113 -1.30 -17.10 -1.36
N VAL A 114 -2.56 -17.38 -1.01
CA VAL A 114 -3.37 -16.46 -0.19
C VAL A 114 -2.76 -16.28 1.21
N TRP A 115 -2.21 -17.35 1.81
CA TRP A 115 -1.53 -17.25 3.10
C TRP A 115 -0.23 -16.46 3.04
N ASN A 116 0.56 -16.62 1.97
CA ASN A 116 1.76 -15.82 1.75
C ASN A 116 1.41 -14.35 1.53
N ASP A 117 0.37 -14.07 0.73
CA ASP A 117 -0.10 -12.71 0.46
C ASP A 117 -0.56 -12.03 1.75
N PHE A 118 -1.41 -12.70 2.53
CA PHE A 118 -1.89 -12.19 3.82
C PHE A 118 -0.79 -12.08 4.87
N GLY A 119 0.10 -13.06 4.96
CA GLY A 119 1.08 -13.16 6.02
C GLY A 119 2.22 -12.14 5.94
N TRP A 120 2.67 -11.80 4.73
CA TRP A 120 3.84 -10.93 4.58
C TRP A 120 3.97 -10.26 3.20
N ARG A 121 3.64 -10.98 2.11
CA ARG A 121 3.99 -10.57 0.74
C ARG A 121 3.34 -9.25 0.35
N SER A 122 2.07 -9.05 0.68
CA SER A 122 1.35 -7.81 0.39
C SER A 122 2.01 -6.59 1.03
N THR A 123 2.45 -6.73 2.28
CA THR A 123 3.07 -5.63 3.03
C THR A 123 4.45 -5.29 2.47
N HIS A 124 5.26 -6.31 2.14
CA HIS A 124 6.54 -6.12 1.46
C HIS A 124 6.36 -5.45 0.09
N MET A 125 5.40 -5.92 -0.71
CA MET A 125 5.15 -5.35 -2.04
C MET A 125 4.67 -3.89 -1.99
N MET A 126 3.97 -3.47 -0.93
CA MET A 126 3.65 -2.05 -0.75
C MET A 126 4.92 -1.19 -0.60
N ALA A 127 5.93 -1.67 0.14
CA ALA A 127 7.20 -0.95 0.24
C ALA A 127 7.92 -0.88 -1.11
N VAL A 128 8.06 -2.02 -1.78
CA VAL A 128 8.80 -2.13 -3.05
C VAL A 128 8.13 -1.30 -4.16
N VAL A 129 6.85 -1.52 -4.40
CA VAL A 129 6.10 -0.84 -5.47
C VAL A 129 5.87 0.62 -5.10
N GLY A 130 5.48 0.92 -3.86
CA GLY A 130 5.21 2.28 -3.41
C GLY A 130 6.44 3.19 -3.53
N LYS A 131 7.62 2.74 -3.12
CA LYS A 131 8.88 3.49 -3.28
C LYS A 131 9.21 3.74 -4.76
N ALA A 132 8.99 2.75 -5.62
CA ALA A 132 9.22 2.91 -7.06
C ALA A 132 8.26 3.92 -7.69
N LEU A 133 6.97 3.86 -7.35
CA LEU A 133 5.96 4.81 -7.83
C LEU A 133 6.25 6.24 -7.35
N ILE A 134 6.66 6.41 -6.08
CA ILE A 134 7.06 7.72 -5.55
C ILE A 134 8.29 8.25 -6.31
N ALA A 135 9.30 7.41 -6.52
CA ALA A 135 10.51 7.83 -7.23
C ALA A 135 10.21 8.25 -8.67
N GLU A 136 9.32 7.54 -9.38
CA GLU A 136 8.89 7.92 -10.72
C GLU A 136 8.06 9.21 -10.71
N CYS A 137 7.12 9.35 -9.78
CA CYS A 137 6.23 10.50 -9.66
C CYS A 137 6.97 11.78 -9.24
N CYS A 138 7.84 11.68 -8.23
CA CYS A 138 8.49 12.83 -7.58
C CYS A 138 9.94 13.05 -8.03
N GLY A 139 10.49 12.18 -8.88
CA GLY A 139 11.88 12.25 -9.34
C GLY A 139 12.92 11.90 -8.27
N LYS A 140 12.50 11.44 -7.08
CA LYS A 140 13.37 10.97 -6.00
C LYS A 140 12.66 9.94 -5.12
N ALA A 141 13.42 9.03 -4.53
CA ALA A 141 12.90 8.11 -3.51
C ALA A 141 12.46 8.89 -2.25
N PRO A 142 11.59 8.31 -1.39
CA PRO A 142 11.26 8.90 -0.11
C PRO A 142 12.51 9.03 0.78
N ASP A 143 12.59 10.13 1.50
CA ASP A 143 13.68 10.37 2.46
C ASP A 143 13.59 9.41 3.65
N TYR A 144 12.35 9.07 4.04
CA TYR A 144 12.03 8.08 5.08
C TYR A 144 10.72 7.35 4.74
N SER A 145 10.67 6.07 5.13
CA SER A 145 9.52 5.18 4.95
C SER A 145 9.10 4.57 6.27
N TYR A 146 7.81 4.61 6.56
CA TYR A 146 7.24 4.13 7.82
C TYR A 146 6.15 3.10 7.60
N PHE A 147 6.07 2.11 8.48
CA PHE A 147 4.92 1.22 8.58
C PHE A 147 4.18 1.45 9.89
N LEU A 148 2.88 1.64 9.83
CA LEU A 148 2.03 1.86 11.00
C LEU A 148 0.88 0.85 11.01
N GLY A 149 0.78 0.03 12.04
CA GLY A 149 -0.29 -0.95 12.11
C GLY A 149 -0.68 -1.38 13.52
N ALA A 150 -1.98 -1.65 13.70
CA ALA A 150 -2.53 -2.20 14.93
C ALA A 150 -3.29 -3.50 14.66
N SER A 151 -3.44 -4.38 15.65
CA SER A 151 -4.10 -5.67 15.51
C SER A 151 -3.44 -6.54 14.41
N THR A 152 -4.13 -6.85 13.32
CA THR A 152 -3.54 -7.51 12.14
C THR A 152 -2.43 -6.66 11.55
N GLY A 153 -2.60 -5.33 11.49
CA GLY A 153 -1.54 -4.40 11.11
C GLY A 153 -0.33 -4.45 12.04
N GLY A 154 -0.53 -4.67 13.32
CA GLY A 154 0.55 -4.92 14.27
C GLY A 154 1.31 -6.23 13.97
N ASN A 155 0.61 -7.28 13.53
CA ASN A 155 1.25 -8.52 13.06
C ASN A 155 2.06 -8.26 11.78
N GLN A 156 1.49 -7.52 10.79
CA GLN A 156 2.22 -7.10 9.59
C GLN A 156 3.52 -6.37 9.98
N ALA A 157 3.45 -5.42 10.92
CA ALA A 157 4.60 -4.68 11.43
C ALA A 157 5.71 -5.62 11.95
N MET A 158 5.32 -6.61 12.77
CA MET A 158 6.25 -7.61 13.30
C MET A 158 6.87 -8.49 12.20
N GLN A 159 6.12 -8.83 11.16
CA GLN A 159 6.66 -9.57 10.00
C GLN A 159 7.70 -8.73 9.24
N MET A 160 7.44 -7.44 9.05
CA MET A 160 8.34 -6.54 8.31
C MET A 160 9.70 -6.40 9.02
N VAL A 161 9.72 -6.09 10.30
CA VAL A 161 10.98 -5.92 11.04
C VAL A 161 11.82 -7.19 11.12
N GLN A 162 11.18 -8.36 11.03
CA GLN A 162 11.88 -9.65 11.09
C GLN A 162 12.35 -10.15 9.72
N ARG A 163 11.57 -9.93 8.67
CA ARG A 163 11.83 -10.51 7.34
C ARG A 163 12.43 -9.52 6.36
N PHE A 164 12.05 -8.24 6.47
CA PHE A 164 12.40 -7.19 5.52
C PHE A 164 12.80 -5.91 6.28
N PRO A 165 13.85 -5.95 7.09
CA PRO A 165 14.25 -4.81 7.94
C PRO A 165 14.61 -3.55 7.16
N ASP A 166 14.96 -3.70 5.87
CA ASP A 166 15.34 -2.58 4.99
C ASP A 166 14.14 -1.91 4.29
N ASP A 167 12.92 -2.46 4.46
CA ASP A 167 11.72 -1.90 3.81
C ASP A 167 11.30 -0.57 4.43
N TYR A 168 11.52 -0.40 5.74
CA TYR A 168 11.03 0.75 6.50
C TYR A 168 12.07 1.26 7.49
N ASP A 169 12.22 2.58 7.57
CA ASP A 169 13.10 3.27 8.53
C ASP A 169 12.50 3.28 9.94
N GLY A 170 11.18 3.18 10.04
CA GLY A 170 10.47 3.12 11.31
C GLY A 170 9.19 2.29 11.23
N VAL A 171 8.94 1.50 12.28
CA VAL A 171 7.77 0.61 12.35
C VAL A 171 7.07 0.77 13.69
N LEU A 172 5.75 1.05 13.64
CA LEU A 172 4.89 1.07 14.82
C LEU A 172 3.97 -0.16 14.82
N ALA A 173 4.17 -1.03 15.81
CA ALA A 173 3.37 -2.24 16.02
C ALA A 173 2.46 -2.07 17.23
N GLY A 174 1.21 -1.68 17.00
CA GLY A 174 0.20 -1.55 18.04
C GLY A 174 -0.56 -2.86 18.26
N VAL A 175 -0.62 -3.31 19.52
CA VAL A 175 -1.42 -4.50 19.94
C VAL A 175 -1.42 -5.64 18.90
N PRO A 176 -0.27 -6.17 18.50
CA PRO A 176 -0.16 -7.09 17.39
C PRO A 176 -0.98 -8.36 17.61
N ALA A 177 -1.77 -8.74 16.63
CA ALA A 177 -2.50 -9.99 16.63
C ALA A 177 -1.54 -11.14 16.28
N HIS A 178 -0.76 -11.58 17.26
CA HIS A 178 0.18 -12.70 17.15
C HIS A 178 -0.41 -13.97 17.79
N ASN A 179 0.25 -15.11 17.59
CA ASN A 179 -0.19 -16.44 18.08
C ASN A 179 -1.62 -16.81 17.62
N ARG A 180 -1.94 -16.48 16.37
CA ARG A 180 -3.16 -16.99 15.75
C ARG A 180 -2.95 -18.46 15.37
N ALA A 181 -3.71 -19.35 16.01
CA ALA A 181 -3.79 -20.76 15.63
C ALA A 181 -4.75 -20.95 14.45
#